data_3a3d99645a54b28a5e72d42af68b4bfe
#
_entry.id   3a3d99645a54b28a5e72d42af68b4bfe
#
_cell.length_a   1.000
_cell.length_b   1.000
_cell.length_c   1.000
_cell.angle_alpha   90.00
_cell.angle_beta   90.00
_cell.angle_gamma   90.00
#
_symmetry.space_group_name_H-M   'P 1'
#
loop_
_entity.id
_entity.type
_entity.pdbx_description
1 polymer ?
#
loop_
_entity_poly.entity_id
_entity_poly.type
_entity_poly.pdbx_seq_one_letter_code
_entity_poly.pdbx_strand_id
1 'polypeptide(L)'
;MEISSVLQGGYHHPLAREWQARRSLTKSMFMYPIFITDDPQAEVDIAALPGQKRWGVDRLEAFLGPLIRKGLKSVILFGVPLTCVKDERGSPADDPDGPVILAIQKLRTLFPELYIAADVCLCEYTSHGHCGYLHPGTRIIDQAPSAQRIADVALAYAKAGAHCVAPSDMMDGRIAAIKRKLIDAGLANQCTLMSYSAKFASGLYGPFREAAGSVPNFGDRKCYQLPPNARGLAQRAITRDIDEGADIIMVKPALPYLDVLADAQRIAPGHPLACYQVSGEYAMVVAGANAGVYELKTMAFETSESMVRAGATLILSYFTPQFLDWLDA
;
A
#
# COMPACT_ATOMS: atom_id res chain seq x y z
N MET A 1 24.54 19.41 38.85
CA MET A 1 23.98 18.71 37.69
C MET A 1 24.89 17.53 37.40
N GLU A 2 24.35 16.32 37.34
CA GLU A 2 25.16 15.15 36.99
C GLU A 2 25.56 15.16 35.54
N ILE A 3 26.76 14.66 35.21
CA ILE A 3 27.33 14.65 33.87
C ILE A 3 26.40 13.92 32.87
N SER A 4 25.81 12.80 33.31
CA SER A 4 24.87 11.99 32.49
C SER A 4 23.53 12.68 32.16
N SER A 5 23.20 13.79 32.87
CA SER A 5 21.97 14.56 32.64
C SER A 5 22.10 15.65 31.57
N VAL A 6 23.32 15.89 31.06
CA VAL A 6 23.58 16.96 30.09
C VAL A 6 23.50 16.38 28.66
N LEU A 7 22.31 16.41 28.02
CA LEU A 7 22.06 15.86 26.70
C LEU A 7 22.12 16.91 25.58
N GLN A 8 21.86 18.19 25.86
CA GLN A 8 21.72 19.25 24.86
C GLN A 8 22.99 19.45 24.00
N GLY A 9 24.18 19.14 24.56
CA GLY A 9 25.42 19.17 23.79
C GLY A 9 25.41 18.27 22.55
N GLY A 10 24.62 17.17 22.59
CA GLY A 10 24.50 16.21 21.47
C GLY A 10 23.57 16.66 20.34
N TYR A 11 22.78 17.74 20.52
CA TYR A 11 21.80 18.19 19.49
C TYR A 11 21.65 19.72 19.42
N HIS A 12 22.54 20.51 20.02
CA HIS A 12 22.50 21.96 19.96
C HIS A 12 22.76 22.52 18.54
N HIS A 13 23.60 21.87 17.75
CA HIS A 13 23.96 22.27 16.40
C HIS A 13 23.10 21.53 15.36
N PRO A 14 22.69 22.17 14.24
CA PRO A 14 21.89 21.50 13.19
C PRO A 14 22.48 20.16 12.74
N LEU A 15 23.75 20.13 12.39
CA LEU A 15 24.46 18.92 11.95
C LEU A 15 24.46 17.82 13.03
N ALA A 16 24.61 18.20 14.32
CA ALA A 16 24.55 17.23 15.42
C ALA A 16 23.13 16.62 15.54
N ARG A 17 22.08 17.38 15.24
CA ARG A 17 20.70 16.84 15.17
C ARG A 17 20.53 15.84 14.05
N GLU A 18 21.11 16.08 12.87
CA GLU A 18 21.10 15.13 11.75
C GLU A 18 21.79 13.81 12.15
N TRP A 19 22.89 13.85 12.86
CA TRP A 19 23.60 12.66 13.33
C TRP A 19 22.84 11.82 14.35
N GLN A 20 21.83 12.40 15.04
CA GLN A 20 20.96 11.63 15.94
C GLN A 20 19.97 10.74 15.17
N ALA A 21 19.69 11.06 13.92
CA ALA A 21 18.81 10.26 13.08
C ALA A 21 19.52 8.98 12.61
N ARG A 22 18.86 7.84 12.79
CA ARG A 22 19.38 6.55 12.27
C ARG A 22 19.26 6.44 10.74
N ARG A 23 18.26 7.10 10.17
CA ARG A 23 17.97 7.15 8.73
C ARG A 23 17.33 8.48 8.40
N SER A 24 17.68 9.05 7.26
CA SER A 24 17.02 10.23 6.68
C SER A 24 16.01 9.79 5.62
N LEU A 25 14.96 10.58 5.43
CA LEU A 25 14.01 10.37 4.35
C LEU A 25 14.70 10.57 2.99
N THR A 26 14.40 9.67 2.06
CA THR A 26 14.87 9.75 0.67
C THR A 26 13.71 9.51 -0.28
N LYS A 27 13.80 10.02 -1.51
CA LYS A 27 12.76 9.82 -2.53
C LYS A 27 12.47 8.35 -2.81
N SER A 28 13.48 7.49 -2.73
CA SER A 28 13.35 6.04 -2.96
C SER A 28 12.56 5.31 -1.88
N MET A 29 12.35 5.92 -0.71
CA MET A 29 11.51 5.36 0.35
C MET A 29 10.01 5.55 0.10
N PHE A 30 9.61 6.40 -0.84
CA PHE A 30 8.21 6.69 -1.09
C PHE A 30 7.69 5.94 -2.31
N MET A 31 6.62 5.16 -2.10
CA MET A 31 5.84 4.51 -3.15
C MET A 31 4.51 5.24 -3.33
N TYR A 32 4.21 5.65 -4.56
CA TYR A 32 3.03 6.47 -4.85
C TYR A 32 1.80 5.59 -5.18
N PRO A 33 0.71 5.66 -4.41
CA PRO A 33 -0.54 4.96 -4.71
C PRO A 33 -1.30 5.65 -5.84
N ILE A 34 -1.71 4.88 -6.86
CA ILE A 34 -2.43 5.37 -8.05
C ILE A 34 -3.68 4.55 -8.30
N PHE A 35 -4.80 5.21 -8.56
CA PHE A 35 -6.07 4.59 -8.91
C PHE A 35 -6.23 4.55 -10.43
N ILE A 36 -6.40 3.35 -10.99
CA ILE A 36 -6.52 3.12 -12.43
C ILE A 36 -7.94 2.67 -12.75
N THR A 37 -8.61 3.38 -13.66
CA THR A 37 -9.97 3.05 -14.10
C THR A 37 -9.98 2.50 -15.52
N ASP A 38 -11.09 1.88 -15.89
CA ASP A 38 -11.36 1.23 -17.18
C ASP A 38 -11.76 2.19 -18.30
N ASP A 39 -11.99 3.49 -18.02
CA ASP A 39 -12.02 4.52 -19.07
C ASP A 39 -10.59 4.97 -19.40
N PRO A 40 -10.04 4.66 -20.59
CA PRO A 40 -8.64 4.96 -20.94
C PRO A 40 -8.28 6.44 -20.88
N GLN A 41 -9.26 7.33 -21.05
CA GLN A 41 -9.06 8.79 -21.10
C GLN A 41 -9.39 9.49 -19.76
N ALA A 42 -9.78 8.75 -18.73
CA ALA A 42 -10.22 9.33 -17.48
C ALA A 42 -9.12 10.14 -16.77
N GLU A 43 -9.54 11.28 -16.25
CA GLU A 43 -8.79 12.10 -15.29
C GLU A 43 -9.83 12.71 -14.34
N VAL A 44 -10.19 11.97 -13.28
CA VAL A 44 -11.32 12.27 -12.41
C VAL A 44 -10.85 12.51 -10.99
N ASP A 45 -11.14 13.70 -10.45
CA ASP A 45 -10.83 14.04 -9.06
C ASP A 45 -11.56 13.11 -8.07
N ILE A 46 -10.88 12.75 -6.97
CA ILE A 46 -11.44 11.99 -5.87
C ILE A 46 -11.78 12.96 -4.75
N ALA A 47 -13.07 13.28 -4.58
CA ALA A 47 -13.53 14.31 -3.64
C ALA A 47 -13.06 14.06 -2.20
N ALA A 48 -13.12 12.81 -1.74
CA ALA A 48 -12.68 12.43 -0.40
C ALA A 48 -11.15 12.39 -0.21
N LEU A 49 -10.37 12.54 -1.28
CA LEU A 49 -8.90 12.42 -1.25
C LEU A 49 -8.27 13.61 -1.99
N PRO A 50 -8.13 14.78 -1.34
CA PRO A 50 -7.72 16.01 -1.99
C PRO A 50 -6.43 15.88 -2.80
N GLY A 51 -6.42 16.37 -4.03
CA GLY A 51 -5.26 16.34 -4.93
C GLY A 51 -4.97 14.97 -5.56
N GLN A 52 -5.80 13.95 -5.31
CA GLN A 52 -5.68 12.64 -5.94
C GLN A 52 -6.80 12.43 -6.97
N LYS A 53 -6.47 11.66 -8.02
CA LYS A 53 -7.38 11.39 -9.13
C LYS A 53 -7.44 9.91 -9.47
N ARG A 54 -8.51 9.48 -10.16
CA ARG A 54 -8.55 8.24 -10.91
C ARG A 54 -8.06 8.50 -12.32
N TRP A 55 -7.22 7.63 -12.82
CA TRP A 55 -6.53 7.79 -14.09
C TRP A 55 -6.89 6.68 -15.07
N GLY A 56 -7.16 7.06 -16.29
CA GLY A 56 -7.19 6.15 -17.43
C GLY A 56 -5.78 5.81 -17.90
N VAL A 57 -5.63 4.64 -18.51
CA VAL A 57 -4.32 4.12 -18.95
C VAL A 57 -3.62 5.08 -19.92
N ASP A 58 -4.36 5.79 -20.78
CA ASP A 58 -3.79 6.72 -21.77
C ASP A 58 -3.32 8.05 -21.16
N ARG A 59 -3.70 8.35 -19.94
CA ARG A 59 -3.26 9.55 -19.21
C ARG A 59 -1.97 9.34 -18.40
N LEU A 60 -1.54 8.09 -18.20
CA LEU A 60 -0.43 7.76 -17.31
C LEU A 60 0.90 8.38 -17.74
N GLU A 61 1.19 8.48 -19.04
CA GLU A 61 2.42 9.08 -19.53
C GLU A 61 2.53 10.56 -19.16
N ALA A 62 1.48 11.33 -19.47
CA ALA A 62 1.42 12.75 -19.17
C ALA A 62 1.45 13.02 -17.66
N PHE A 63 0.80 12.16 -16.87
CA PHE A 63 0.74 12.28 -15.42
C PHE A 63 2.07 11.92 -14.73
N LEU A 64 2.65 10.76 -15.06
CA LEU A 64 3.82 10.25 -14.35
C LEU A 64 5.15 10.79 -14.88
N GLY A 65 5.23 11.16 -16.15
CA GLY A 65 6.47 11.67 -16.75
C GLY A 65 7.12 12.83 -15.98
N PRO A 66 6.38 13.87 -15.57
CA PRO A 66 6.91 14.94 -14.72
C PRO A 66 7.41 14.43 -13.35
N LEU A 67 6.68 13.51 -12.70
CA LEU A 67 7.05 12.97 -11.39
C LEU A 67 8.30 12.08 -11.47
N ILE A 68 8.44 11.29 -12.54
CA ILE A 68 9.63 10.47 -12.78
C ILE A 68 10.87 11.36 -12.98
N ARG A 69 10.75 12.47 -13.71
CA ARG A 69 11.84 13.46 -13.85
C ARG A 69 12.24 14.09 -12.51
N LYS A 70 11.28 14.20 -11.56
CA LYS A 70 11.55 14.66 -10.18
C LYS A 70 12.10 13.55 -9.28
N GLY A 71 12.26 12.32 -9.78
CA GLY A 71 12.86 11.20 -9.05
C GLY A 71 11.88 10.21 -8.45
N LEU A 72 10.61 10.15 -8.92
CA LEU A 72 9.69 9.05 -8.57
C LEU A 72 10.30 7.71 -8.99
N LYS A 73 10.40 6.77 -8.05
CA LYS A 73 11.03 5.46 -8.28
C LYS A 73 10.02 4.31 -8.26
N SER A 74 8.90 4.45 -7.57
CA SER A 74 7.94 3.36 -7.41
C SER A 74 6.51 3.83 -7.31
N VAL A 75 5.60 3.01 -7.82
CA VAL A 75 4.15 3.20 -7.75
C VAL A 75 3.48 1.91 -7.28
N ILE A 76 2.30 2.02 -6.66
CA ILE A 76 1.39 0.90 -6.44
C ILE A 76 0.06 1.20 -7.10
N LEU A 77 -0.42 0.26 -7.93
CA LEU A 77 -1.63 0.40 -8.73
C LEU A 77 -2.83 -0.22 -8.03
N PHE A 78 -3.93 0.52 -7.95
CA PHE A 78 -5.23 0.07 -7.47
C PHE A 78 -6.23 0.12 -8.62
N GLY A 79 -6.83 -1.03 -8.95
CA GLY A 79 -7.85 -1.10 -9.99
C GLY A 79 -9.19 -0.53 -9.51
N VAL A 80 -9.82 0.30 -10.34
CA VAL A 80 -11.15 0.87 -10.07
C VAL A 80 -12.02 0.64 -11.31
N PRO A 81 -12.51 -0.59 -11.52
CA PRO A 81 -13.36 -0.88 -12.66
C PRO A 81 -14.75 -0.27 -12.43
N LEU A 82 -15.15 0.66 -13.28
CA LEU A 82 -16.43 1.37 -13.18
C LEU A 82 -17.49 0.79 -14.12
N THR A 83 -17.08 0.17 -15.23
CA THR A 83 -17.96 -0.31 -16.29
C THR A 83 -18.05 -1.83 -16.39
N CYS A 84 -17.12 -2.57 -15.76
CA CYS A 84 -17.15 -4.03 -15.79
C CYS A 84 -18.32 -4.62 -15.00
N VAL A 85 -18.79 -5.79 -15.44
CA VAL A 85 -19.81 -6.56 -14.70
C VAL A 85 -19.11 -7.30 -13.56
N LYS A 86 -19.35 -6.85 -12.32
CA LYS A 86 -18.84 -7.51 -11.10
C LYS A 86 -19.63 -8.78 -10.82
N ASP A 87 -18.93 -9.84 -10.41
CA ASP A 87 -19.53 -11.13 -10.03
C ASP A 87 -19.12 -11.58 -8.63
N GLU A 88 -19.60 -12.74 -8.17
CA GLU A 88 -19.27 -13.27 -6.84
C GLU A 88 -17.80 -13.71 -6.72
N ARG A 89 -17.12 -13.91 -7.84
CA ARG A 89 -15.75 -14.45 -7.92
C ARG A 89 -14.70 -13.38 -8.17
N GLY A 90 -15.12 -12.14 -8.45
CA GLY A 90 -14.21 -11.07 -8.86
C GLY A 90 -13.49 -11.42 -10.15
N SER A 91 -14.18 -12.05 -11.11
CA SER A 91 -13.58 -12.51 -12.37
C SER A 91 -12.89 -11.38 -13.14
N PRO A 92 -13.34 -10.11 -13.13
CA PRO A 92 -12.65 -9.04 -13.83
C PRO A 92 -11.28 -8.64 -13.25
N ALA A 93 -10.88 -9.17 -12.08
CA ALA A 93 -9.62 -8.79 -11.43
C ALA A 93 -8.37 -9.15 -12.24
N ASP A 94 -8.41 -10.24 -12.99
CA ASP A 94 -7.32 -10.72 -13.85
C ASP A 94 -7.70 -10.75 -15.35
N ASP A 95 -8.70 -9.97 -15.72
CA ASP A 95 -9.04 -9.74 -17.13
C ASP A 95 -7.83 -9.16 -17.86
N PRO A 96 -7.33 -9.80 -18.94
CA PRO A 96 -6.21 -9.28 -19.73
C PRO A 96 -6.41 -7.86 -20.26
N ASP A 97 -7.65 -7.46 -20.52
CA ASP A 97 -8.03 -6.12 -20.95
C ASP A 97 -8.44 -5.21 -19.77
N GLY A 98 -8.27 -5.71 -18.53
CA GLY A 98 -8.58 -4.95 -17.32
C GLY A 98 -7.58 -3.83 -17.03
N PRO A 99 -8.01 -2.78 -16.31
CA PRO A 99 -7.26 -1.54 -16.16
C PRO A 99 -5.87 -1.74 -15.53
N VAL A 100 -5.72 -2.66 -14.58
CA VAL A 100 -4.44 -2.88 -13.88
C VAL A 100 -3.44 -3.56 -14.82
N ILE A 101 -3.84 -4.61 -15.56
CA ILE A 101 -2.96 -5.32 -16.49
C ILE A 101 -2.50 -4.39 -17.60
N LEU A 102 -3.43 -3.64 -18.21
CA LEU A 102 -3.09 -2.65 -19.24
C LEU A 102 -2.15 -1.56 -18.72
N ALA A 103 -2.37 -1.08 -17.48
CA ALA A 103 -1.49 -0.08 -16.86
C ALA A 103 -0.10 -0.65 -16.60
N ILE A 104 0.04 -1.88 -16.09
CA ILE A 104 1.33 -2.54 -15.89
C ILE A 104 2.10 -2.61 -17.21
N GLN A 105 1.49 -3.15 -18.27
CA GLN A 105 2.11 -3.31 -19.58
C GLN A 105 2.55 -1.95 -20.17
N LYS A 106 1.68 -0.95 -20.10
CA LYS A 106 1.97 0.40 -20.59
C LYS A 106 3.12 1.04 -19.82
N LEU A 107 3.10 1.00 -18.51
CA LEU A 107 4.15 1.57 -17.66
C LEU A 107 5.49 0.86 -17.84
N ARG A 108 5.51 -0.46 -18.02
CA ARG A 108 6.72 -1.23 -18.35
C ARG A 108 7.37 -0.76 -19.65
N THR A 109 6.56 -0.39 -20.62
CA THR A 109 7.03 0.11 -21.91
C THR A 109 7.51 1.57 -21.84
N LEU A 110 6.73 2.44 -21.18
CA LEU A 110 7.01 3.87 -21.11
C LEU A 110 8.15 4.22 -20.15
N PHE A 111 8.24 3.50 -19.02
CA PHE A 111 9.15 3.82 -17.92
C PHE A 111 9.83 2.55 -17.39
N PRO A 112 10.80 1.97 -18.13
CA PRO A 112 11.42 0.69 -17.78
C PRO A 112 12.06 0.64 -16.39
N GLU A 113 12.53 1.80 -15.87
CA GLU A 113 13.16 1.92 -14.55
C GLU A 113 12.17 2.13 -13.40
N LEU A 114 10.87 2.34 -13.70
CA LEU A 114 9.86 2.52 -12.66
C LEU A 114 9.51 1.18 -12.03
N TYR A 115 9.65 1.09 -10.70
CA TYR A 115 9.22 -0.09 -9.96
C TYR A 115 7.70 -0.08 -9.80
N ILE A 116 7.03 -1.07 -10.37
CA ILE A 116 5.57 -1.18 -10.43
C ILE A 116 5.12 -2.27 -9.47
N ALA A 117 4.44 -1.88 -8.39
CA ALA A 117 3.66 -2.77 -7.54
C ALA A 117 2.19 -2.76 -7.97
N ALA A 118 1.49 -3.87 -7.77
CA ALA A 118 0.06 -3.97 -7.98
C ALA A 118 -0.62 -4.50 -6.70
N ASP A 119 -1.61 -3.77 -6.21
CA ASP A 119 -2.47 -4.26 -5.13
C ASP A 119 -3.29 -5.45 -5.63
N VAL A 120 -3.33 -6.52 -4.85
CA VAL A 120 -4.08 -7.73 -5.19
C VAL A 120 -5.22 -7.89 -4.20
N CYS A 121 -6.44 -7.61 -4.67
CA CYS A 121 -7.65 -7.76 -3.90
C CYS A 121 -8.84 -8.07 -4.82
N LEU A 122 -9.93 -8.57 -4.27
CA LEU A 122 -11.15 -8.83 -5.01
C LEU A 122 -12.27 -7.81 -4.73
N CYS A 123 -12.13 -6.96 -3.72
CA CYS A 123 -13.22 -6.09 -3.26
C CYS A 123 -13.68 -5.06 -4.29
N GLU A 124 -12.85 -4.68 -5.23
CA GLU A 124 -13.17 -3.80 -6.34
C GLU A 124 -13.95 -4.52 -7.44
N TYR A 125 -13.86 -5.86 -7.48
CA TYR A 125 -14.35 -6.71 -8.58
C TYR A 125 -15.49 -7.64 -8.19
N THR A 126 -15.70 -7.86 -6.88
CA THR A 126 -16.81 -8.68 -6.39
C THR A 126 -18.11 -7.90 -6.33
N SER A 127 -19.22 -8.56 -6.69
CA SER A 127 -20.57 -7.98 -6.61
C SER A 127 -20.99 -7.60 -5.19
N HIS A 128 -20.42 -8.26 -4.17
CA HIS A 128 -20.69 -8.01 -2.76
C HIS A 128 -19.68 -7.06 -2.09
N GLY A 129 -18.57 -6.69 -2.75
CA GLY A 129 -17.56 -5.76 -2.23
C GLY A 129 -16.66 -6.31 -1.12
N HIS A 130 -16.68 -7.61 -0.82
CA HIS A 130 -15.72 -8.26 0.08
C HIS A 130 -14.48 -8.75 -0.65
N CYS A 131 -13.38 -8.93 0.11
CA CYS A 131 -12.05 -9.25 -0.43
C CYS A 131 -11.84 -10.74 -0.75
N GLY A 132 -12.84 -11.58 -0.61
CA GLY A 132 -12.78 -13.04 -0.86
C GLY A 132 -14.13 -13.60 -1.23
N TYR A 133 -14.15 -14.90 -1.51
CA TYR A 133 -15.37 -15.65 -1.79
C TYR A 133 -16.24 -15.83 -0.54
N LEU A 134 -17.53 -16.00 -0.75
CA LEU A 134 -18.46 -16.36 0.30
C LEU A 134 -18.85 -17.83 0.15
N HIS A 135 -19.07 -18.53 1.28
CA HIS A 135 -19.74 -19.81 1.25
C HIS A 135 -21.13 -19.68 0.61
N PRO A 136 -21.53 -20.58 -0.28
CA PRO A 136 -22.79 -20.49 -1.00
C PRO A 136 -23.99 -20.25 -0.07
N GLY A 137 -24.81 -19.24 -0.39
CA GLY A 137 -25.99 -18.88 0.38
C GLY A 137 -25.73 -18.26 1.75
N THR A 138 -24.49 -17.88 2.06
CA THR A 138 -24.10 -17.28 3.35
C THR A 138 -23.41 -15.91 3.18
N ARG A 139 -23.11 -15.27 4.32
CA ARG A 139 -22.28 -14.06 4.40
C ARG A 139 -20.91 -14.33 5.05
N ILE A 140 -20.47 -15.58 5.03
CA ILE A 140 -19.22 -16.03 5.67
C ILE A 140 -18.18 -16.22 4.58
N ILE A 141 -16.98 -15.65 4.80
CA ILE A 141 -15.84 -15.81 3.88
C ILE A 141 -15.42 -17.29 3.81
N ASP A 142 -15.25 -17.79 2.60
CA ASP A 142 -14.64 -19.07 2.30
C ASP A 142 -13.13 -18.88 2.04
N GLN A 143 -12.32 -19.18 3.05
CA GLN A 143 -10.89 -18.84 3.10
C GLN A 143 -10.07 -19.52 1.99
N ALA A 144 -10.16 -20.83 1.85
CA ALA A 144 -9.27 -21.57 0.96
C ALA A 144 -9.47 -21.23 -0.53
N PRO A 145 -10.71 -21.20 -1.07
CA PRO A 145 -10.93 -20.73 -2.44
C PRO A 145 -10.55 -19.28 -2.63
N SER A 146 -10.75 -18.41 -1.62
CA SER A 146 -10.35 -17.01 -1.67
C SER A 146 -8.84 -16.86 -1.85
N ALA A 147 -8.05 -17.56 -1.02
CA ALA A 147 -6.58 -17.53 -1.11
C ALA A 147 -6.07 -18.03 -2.47
N GLN A 148 -6.69 -19.06 -3.05
CA GLN A 148 -6.35 -19.54 -4.39
C GLN A 148 -6.69 -18.52 -5.47
N ARG A 149 -7.86 -17.89 -5.39
CA ARG A 149 -8.26 -16.86 -6.37
C ARG A 149 -7.36 -15.62 -6.30
N ILE A 150 -6.99 -15.18 -5.10
CA ILE A 150 -6.00 -14.11 -4.90
C ILE A 150 -4.66 -14.48 -5.55
N ALA A 151 -4.23 -15.73 -5.42
CA ALA A 151 -3.01 -16.20 -6.04
C ALA A 151 -3.09 -16.26 -7.58
N ASP A 152 -4.28 -16.51 -8.16
CA ASP A 152 -4.49 -16.41 -9.61
C ASP A 152 -4.32 -14.97 -10.12
N VAL A 153 -4.94 -14.00 -9.44
CA VAL A 153 -4.83 -12.57 -9.77
C VAL A 153 -3.37 -12.10 -9.63
N ALA A 154 -2.71 -12.46 -8.53
CA ALA A 154 -1.29 -12.11 -8.33
C ALA A 154 -0.41 -12.64 -9.46
N LEU A 155 -0.63 -13.88 -9.88
CA LEU A 155 0.11 -14.49 -10.99
C LEU A 155 -0.16 -13.76 -12.32
N ALA A 156 -1.41 -13.36 -12.58
CA ALA A 156 -1.75 -12.61 -13.78
C ALA A 156 -1.01 -11.25 -13.81
N TYR A 157 -0.97 -10.52 -12.70
CA TYR A 157 -0.25 -9.26 -12.60
C TYR A 157 1.28 -9.44 -12.75
N ALA A 158 1.85 -10.49 -12.15
CA ALA A 158 3.26 -10.82 -12.32
C ALA A 158 3.60 -11.16 -13.79
N LYS A 159 2.75 -11.93 -14.48
CA LYS A 159 2.88 -12.23 -15.91
C LYS A 159 2.74 -10.99 -16.80
N ALA A 160 1.91 -10.02 -16.42
CA ALA A 160 1.79 -8.75 -17.11
C ALA A 160 3.04 -7.86 -16.95
N GLY A 161 3.95 -8.19 -16.03
CA GLY A 161 5.22 -7.50 -15.81
C GLY A 161 5.29 -6.66 -14.54
N ALA A 162 4.39 -6.84 -13.57
CA ALA A 162 4.52 -6.22 -12.25
C ALA A 162 5.82 -6.67 -11.57
N HIS A 163 6.57 -5.73 -11.00
CA HIS A 163 7.76 -6.02 -10.22
C HIS A 163 7.41 -6.50 -8.80
N CYS A 164 6.20 -6.19 -8.35
CA CYS A 164 5.72 -6.57 -7.03
C CYS A 164 4.21 -6.84 -7.06
N VAL A 165 3.80 -7.91 -6.39
CA VAL A 165 2.38 -8.17 -6.08
C VAL A 165 2.16 -7.98 -4.58
N ALA A 166 1.10 -7.24 -4.23
CA ALA A 166 0.85 -6.80 -2.86
C ALA A 166 -0.56 -7.21 -2.39
N PRO A 167 -0.77 -8.45 -1.89
CA PRO A 167 -2.07 -8.95 -1.49
C PRO A 167 -2.59 -8.24 -0.24
N SER A 168 -3.70 -7.51 -0.40
CA SER A 168 -4.34 -6.70 0.64
C SER A 168 -5.65 -7.28 1.18
N ASP A 169 -6.03 -8.47 0.74
CA ASP A 169 -7.27 -9.18 1.02
C ASP A 169 -7.39 -9.70 2.46
N MET A 170 -6.28 -10.05 3.09
CA MET A 170 -6.16 -10.62 4.44
C MET A 170 -6.64 -12.06 4.61
N MET A 171 -6.77 -12.85 3.54
CA MET A 171 -7.09 -14.26 3.65
C MET A 171 -5.90 -15.06 4.21
N ASP A 172 -6.15 -15.97 5.14
CA ASP A 172 -5.09 -16.82 5.70
C ASP A 172 -4.55 -17.79 4.63
N GLY A 173 -3.22 -17.98 4.60
CA GLY A 173 -2.54 -18.85 3.63
C GLY A 173 -2.35 -18.25 2.22
N ARG A 174 -2.76 -16.99 2.00
CA ARG A 174 -2.64 -16.33 0.68
C ARG A 174 -1.20 -16.12 0.25
N ILE A 175 -0.31 -15.84 1.19
CA ILE A 175 1.10 -15.59 0.87
C ILE A 175 1.76 -16.87 0.37
N ALA A 176 1.56 -18.00 1.05
CA ALA A 176 2.02 -19.30 0.59
C ALA A 176 1.44 -19.68 -0.79
N ALA A 177 0.14 -19.43 -1.01
CA ALA A 177 -0.53 -19.72 -2.28
C ALA A 177 0.06 -18.91 -3.43
N ILE A 178 0.30 -17.61 -3.24
CA ILE A 178 0.94 -16.74 -4.24
C ILE A 178 2.38 -17.19 -4.49
N LYS A 179 3.19 -17.39 -3.43
CA LYS A 179 4.60 -17.77 -3.57
C LYS A 179 4.72 -19.08 -4.34
N ARG A 180 3.85 -20.06 -4.08
CA ARG A 180 3.81 -21.32 -4.84
C ARG A 180 3.55 -21.08 -6.32
N LYS A 181 2.53 -20.30 -6.68
CA LYS A 181 2.23 -20.00 -8.08
C LYS A 181 3.36 -19.26 -8.79
N LEU A 182 4.03 -18.34 -8.11
CA LEU A 182 5.20 -17.64 -8.67
C LEU A 182 6.36 -18.61 -8.91
N ILE A 183 6.61 -19.57 -8.00
CA ILE A 183 7.63 -20.61 -8.17
C ILE A 183 7.28 -21.50 -9.37
N ASP A 184 6.06 -22.02 -9.42
CA ASP A 184 5.61 -22.93 -10.48
C ASP A 184 5.63 -22.26 -11.87
N ALA A 185 5.45 -20.94 -11.93
CA ALA A 185 5.52 -20.14 -13.16
C ALA A 185 6.95 -19.68 -13.51
N GLY A 186 7.96 -19.94 -12.68
CA GLY A 186 9.33 -19.47 -12.88
C GLY A 186 9.50 -17.96 -12.67
N LEU A 187 8.60 -17.30 -11.93
CA LEU A 187 8.61 -15.86 -11.69
C LEU A 187 9.04 -15.47 -10.26
N ALA A 188 9.34 -16.44 -9.40
CA ALA A 188 9.67 -16.18 -7.99
C ALA A 188 10.93 -15.34 -7.77
N ASN A 189 11.84 -15.30 -8.75
CA ASN A 189 13.06 -14.48 -8.75
C ASN A 189 12.91 -13.16 -9.54
N GLN A 190 11.70 -12.84 -10.03
CA GLN A 190 11.42 -11.66 -10.86
C GLN A 190 10.27 -10.80 -10.30
N CYS A 191 9.50 -11.33 -9.36
CA CYS A 191 8.36 -10.63 -8.76
C CYS A 191 8.43 -10.70 -7.24
N THR A 192 8.53 -9.54 -6.61
CA THR A 192 8.52 -9.39 -5.14
C THR A 192 7.11 -9.66 -4.59
N LEU A 193 7.02 -10.33 -3.45
CA LEU A 193 5.77 -10.53 -2.72
C LEU A 193 5.75 -9.64 -1.47
N MET A 194 4.99 -8.52 -1.53
CA MET A 194 4.81 -7.58 -0.42
C MET A 194 3.52 -7.88 0.32
N SER A 195 3.63 -8.46 1.50
CA SER A 195 2.46 -8.81 2.31
C SER A 195 1.92 -7.63 3.10
N TYR A 196 0.62 -7.38 3.01
CA TYR A 196 -0.12 -6.60 4.02
C TYR A 196 -0.28 -7.44 5.29
N SER A 197 0.83 -7.73 5.98
CA SER A 197 0.88 -8.70 7.07
C SER A 197 0.07 -8.26 8.29
N ALA A 198 0.18 -6.98 8.66
CA ALA A 198 -0.56 -6.40 9.75
C ALA A 198 -1.49 -5.27 9.24
N LYS A 199 -2.60 -5.66 8.61
CA LYS A 199 -3.65 -4.73 8.18
C LYS A 199 -4.83 -4.76 9.16
N PHE A 200 -5.00 -3.66 9.88
CA PHE A 200 -6.05 -3.51 10.88
C PHE A 200 -7.35 -2.98 10.29
N ALA A 201 -8.48 -3.38 10.87
CA ALA A 201 -9.75 -2.71 10.64
C ALA A 201 -9.66 -1.25 11.14
N SER A 202 -9.99 -0.28 10.28
CA SER A 202 -9.78 1.13 10.60
C SER A 202 -10.83 2.04 9.98
N GLY A 203 -11.21 3.08 10.70
CA GLY A 203 -12.00 4.20 10.20
C GLY A 203 -11.24 5.07 9.20
N LEU A 204 -9.91 5.01 9.21
CA LEU A 204 -9.03 5.79 8.31
C LEU A 204 -9.07 5.32 6.84
N TYR A 205 -9.82 4.26 6.52
CA TYR A 205 -10.01 3.80 5.13
C TYR A 205 -11.17 4.48 4.40
N GLY A 206 -11.91 5.39 5.05
CA GLY A 206 -13.08 6.04 4.45
C GLY A 206 -12.81 6.60 3.06
N PRO A 207 -11.87 7.54 2.90
CA PRO A 207 -11.55 8.14 1.60
C PRO A 207 -11.09 7.13 0.54
N PHE A 208 -10.35 6.09 0.93
CA PHE A 208 -9.92 5.03 0.01
C PHE A 208 -11.11 4.21 -0.53
N ARG A 209 -12.07 3.86 0.34
CA ARG A 209 -13.24 3.07 -0.08
C ARG A 209 -14.06 3.79 -1.13
N GLU A 210 -14.19 5.10 -1.01
CA GLU A 210 -14.82 5.95 -2.03
C GLU A 210 -13.97 6.00 -3.30
N ALA A 211 -12.67 6.20 -3.17
CA ALA A 211 -11.73 6.26 -4.30
C ALA A 211 -11.74 4.98 -5.13
N ALA A 212 -11.71 3.81 -4.47
CA ALA A 212 -11.64 2.49 -5.09
C ALA A 212 -13.01 1.90 -5.45
N GLY A 213 -14.12 2.55 -5.08
CA GLY A 213 -15.46 1.99 -5.29
C GLY A 213 -15.65 0.61 -4.63
N SER A 214 -15.03 0.40 -3.46
CA SER A 214 -14.91 -0.89 -2.80
C SER A 214 -15.64 -0.97 -1.45
N VAL A 215 -16.73 -0.22 -1.30
CA VAL A 215 -17.58 -0.30 -0.10
C VAL A 215 -18.32 -1.65 -0.10
N PRO A 216 -18.25 -2.46 0.98
CA PRO A 216 -18.99 -3.70 1.04
C PRO A 216 -20.50 -3.44 1.08
N ASN A 217 -21.28 -4.27 0.34
CA ASN A 217 -22.74 -4.16 0.26
C ASN A 217 -23.44 -4.61 1.54
N PHE A 218 -22.76 -5.35 2.40
CA PHE A 218 -23.27 -5.78 3.70
C PHE A 218 -22.13 -5.90 4.72
N GLY A 219 -22.46 -5.81 6.00
CA GLY A 219 -21.54 -6.02 7.11
C GLY A 219 -20.33 -5.08 7.09
N ASP A 220 -19.20 -5.61 7.52
CA ASP A 220 -17.91 -4.92 7.52
C ASP A 220 -16.77 -5.93 7.25
N ARG A 221 -15.51 -5.47 7.34
CA ARG A 221 -14.33 -6.31 7.09
C ARG A 221 -13.62 -6.78 8.37
N LYS A 222 -14.25 -6.63 9.54
CA LYS A 222 -13.62 -6.98 10.83
C LYS A 222 -13.44 -8.48 11.03
N CYS A 223 -14.14 -9.32 10.24
CA CYS A 223 -13.98 -10.77 10.31
C CYS A 223 -12.68 -11.28 9.67
N TYR A 224 -11.95 -10.44 8.90
CA TYR A 224 -10.65 -10.79 8.30
C TYR A 224 -9.59 -9.69 8.39
N GLN A 225 -9.92 -8.44 8.72
CA GLN A 225 -8.95 -7.41 9.10
C GLN A 225 -8.68 -7.50 10.60
N LEU A 226 -7.44 -7.27 11.01
CA LEU A 226 -7.04 -7.38 12.42
C LEU A 226 -7.84 -6.42 13.32
N PRO A 227 -8.29 -6.86 14.50
CA PRO A 227 -8.89 -5.96 15.47
C PRO A 227 -7.91 -4.86 15.90
N PRO A 228 -8.34 -3.59 16.00
CA PRO A 228 -7.43 -2.45 16.26
C PRO A 228 -6.55 -2.56 17.51
N ASN A 229 -7.01 -3.30 18.52
CA ASN A 229 -6.29 -3.48 19.80
C ASN A 229 -5.53 -4.82 19.89
N ALA A 230 -5.46 -5.60 18.80
CA ALA A 230 -4.91 -6.95 18.83
C ALA A 230 -3.43 -7.00 18.41
N ARG A 231 -2.54 -6.32 19.15
CA ARG A 231 -1.09 -6.27 18.88
C ARG A 231 -0.45 -7.65 18.76
N GLY A 232 -0.75 -8.58 19.68
CA GLY A 232 -0.21 -9.94 19.65
C GLY A 232 -0.66 -10.75 18.43
N LEU A 233 -1.88 -10.51 17.92
CA LEU A 233 -2.36 -11.14 16.69
C LEU A 233 -1.59 -10.60 15.47
N ALA A 234 -1.27 -9.32 15.44
CA ALA A 234 -0.42 -8.73 14.40
C ALA A 234 0.98 -9.35 14.36
N GLN A 235 1.60 -9.57 15.53
CA GLN A 235 2.90 -10.25 15.63
C GLN A 235 2.84 -11.67 15.04
N ARG A 236 1.79 -12.43 15.37
CA ARG A 236 1.56 -13.76 14.79
C ARG A 236 1.34 -13.72 13.27
N ALA A 237 0.58 -12.75 12.78
CA ALA A 237 0.34 -12.58 11.34
C ALA A 237 1.63 -12.23 10.58
N ILE A 238 2.49 -11.37 11.14
CA ILE A 238 3.79 -11.03 10.58
C ILE A 238 4.68 -12.29 10.50
N THR A 239 4.80 -13.05 11.60
CA THR A 239 5.59 -14.30 11.62
C THR A 239 5.08 -15.29 10.58
N ARG A 240 3.76 -15.53 10.52
CA ARG A 240 3.15 -16.41 9.52
C ARG A 240 3.51 -16.00 8.09
N ASP A 241 3.37 -14.72 7.76
CA ASP A 241 3.58 -14.26 6.39
C ASP A 241 5.06 -14.33 5.98
N ILE A 242 6.00 -14.20 6.95
CA ILE A 242 7.42 -14.48 6.75
C ILE A 242 7.63 -15.97 6.42
N ASP A 243 7.08 -16.85 7.23
CA ASP A 243 7.18 -18.30 7.06
C ASP A 243 6.55 -18.77 5.73
N GLU A 244 5.51 -18.08 5.28
CA GLU A 244 4.85 -18.29 3.98
C GLU A 244 5.64 -17.70 2.79
N GLY A 245 6.73 -16.98 3.02
CA GLY A 245 7.67 -16.49 2.01
C GLY A 245 7.42 -15.07 1.50
N ALA A 246 6.85 -14.18 2.33
CA ALA A 246 6.81 -12.76 2.00
C ALA A 246 8.24 -12.18 1.88
N ASP A 247 8.46 -11.33 0.89
CA ASP A 247 9.75 -10.65 0.68
C ASP A 247 9.78 -9.26 1.36
N ILE A 248 8.61 -8.63 1.49
CA ILE A 248 8.41 -7.33 2.18
C ILE A 248 7.22 -7.46 3.12
N ILE A 249 7.36 -6.94 4.34
CA ILE A 249 6.32 -6.94 5.38
C ILE A 249 5.73 -5.55 5.50
N MET A 250 4.39 -5.43 5.47
CA MET A 250 3.70 -4.15 5.59
C MET A 250 2.78 -4.08 6.80
N VAL A 251 2.81 -2.92 7.47
CA VAL A 251 1.85 -2.52 8.51
C VAL A 251 0.91 -1.45 7.95
N LYS A 252 -0.42 -1.61 8.13
CA LYS A 252 -1.45 -0.69 7.65
C LYS A 252 -2.62 -0.60 8.63
N PRO A 253 -3.08 0.59 9.00
CA PRO A 253 -2.49 1.93 8.79
C PRO A 253 -1.10 2.11 9.43
N ALA A 254 -0.45 3.27 9.23
CA ALA A 254 0.88 3.57 9.74
C ALA A 254 0.86 4.23 11.12
N LEU A 255 0.38 5.48 11.23
CA LEU A 255 0.53 6.31 12.43
C LEU A 255 -0.07 5.69 13.69
N PRO A 256 -1.30 5.13 13.68
CA PRO A 256 -1.87 4.52 14.89
C PRO A 256 -1.18 3.22 15.30
N TYR A 257 -0.28 2.68 14.48
CA TYR A 257 0.34 1.35 14.65
C TYR A 257 1.87 1.39 14.55
N LEU A 258 2.50 2.51 14.96
CA LEU A 258 3.96 2.63 15.01
C LEU A 258 4.58 1.62 15.98
N ASP A 259 3.88 1.22 17.04
CA ASP A 259 4.28 0.16 17.96
C ASP A 259 4.34 -1.21 17.25
N VAL A 260 3.38 -1.50 16.38
CA VAL A 260 3.36 -2.74 15.56
C VAL A 260 4.47 -2.70 14.50
N LEU A 261 4.74 -1.54 13.91
CA LEU A 261 5.86 -1.37 12.99
C LEU A 261 7.22 -1.61 13.69
N ALA A 262 7.35 -1.12 14.93
CA ALA A 262 8.53 -1.40 15.75
C ALA A 262 8.63 -2.89 16.16
N ASP A 263 7.50 -3.57 16.37
CA ASP A 263 7.48 -5.02 16.56
C ASP A 263 7.91 -5.76 15.29
N ALA A 264 7.42 -5.35 14.12
CA ALA A 264 7.81 -5.92 12.82
C ALA A 264 9.33 -5.82 12.60
N GLN A 265 9.95 -4.68 12.96
CA GLN A 265 11.41 -4.52 12.89
C GLN A 265 12.15 -5.53 13.78
N ARG A 266 11.60 -5.92 14.93
CA ARG A 266 12.21 -6.92 15.82
C ARG A 266 11.99 -8.35 15.36
N ILE A 267 10.80 -8.63 14.79
CA ILE A 267 10.42 -9.96 14.31
C ILE A 267 11.12 -10.26 12.98
N ALA A 268 11.23 -9.27 12.09
CA ALA A 268 11.75 -9.42 10.74
C ALA A 268 12.93 -8.47 10.47
N PRO A 269 14.05 -8.55 11.23
CA PRO A 269 15.15 -7.59 11.13
C PRO A 269 15.86 -7.62 9.78
N GLY A 270 15.73 -8.71 9.02
CA GLY A 270 16.31 -8.91 7.70
C GLY A 270 15.39 -8.56 6.53
N HIS A 271 14.13 -8.17 6.78
CA HIS A 271 13.18 -7.84 5.73
C HIS A 271 13.04 -6.33 5.57
N PRO A 272 12.83 -5.82 4.34
CA PRO A 272 12.32 -4.48 4.14
C PRO A 272 10.94 -4.34 4.83
N LEU A 273 10.75 -3.24 5.54
CA LEU A 273 9.49 -2.95 6.22
C LEU A 273 8.76 -1.82 5.51
N ALA A 274 7.58 -2.12 5.01
CA ALA A 274 6.67 -1.14 4.46
C ALA A 274 5.65 -0.68 5.52
N CYS A 275 5.22 0.56 5.40
CA CYS A 275 4.00 1.02 6.06
C CYS A 275 3.16 1.85 5.09
N TYR A 276 1.85 1.88 5.33
CA TYR A 276 0.95 2.66 4.49
C TYR A 276 0.35 3.81 5.29
N GLN A 277 0.80 5.04 5.00
CA GLN A 277 0.10 6.26 5.39
C GLN A 277 -1.18 6.36 4.60
N VAL A 278 -2.27 5.83 5.17
CA VAL A 278 -3.52 5.62 4.44
C VAL A 278 -4.27 6.91 4.17
N SER A 279 -5.31 6.81 3.35
CA SER A 279 -6.09 7.94 2.86
C SER A 279 -6.63 8.84 3.97
N GLY A 280 -7.10 8.27 5.08
CA GLY A 280 -7.57 9.05 6.24
C GLY A 280 -6.43 9.74 6.99
N GLU A 281 -5.25 9.13 7.08
CA GLU A 281 -4.06 9.77 7.69
C GLU A 281 -3.61 10.97 6.84
N TYR A 282 -3.53 10.79 5.53
CA TYR A 282 -3.24 11.87 4.57
C TYR A 282 -4.28 12.99 4.69
N ALA A 283 -5.57 12.65 4.65
CA ALA A 283 -6.66 13.63 4.73
C ALA A 283 -6.65 14.40 6.06
N MET A 284 -6.34 13.76 7.18
CA MET A 284 -6.19 14.41 8.49
C MET A 284 -5.06 15.44 8.49
N VAL A 285 -3.90 15.10 7.93
CA VAL A 285 -2.77 16.03 7.84
C VAL A 285 -3.10 17.22 6.96
N VAL A 286 -3.73 16.99 5.79
CA VAL A 286 -4.18 18.07 4.90
C VAL A 286 -5.25 18.95 5.58
N ALA A 287 -6.23 18.35 6.25
CA ALA A 287 -7.29 19.09 6.93
C ALA A 287 -6.75 19.94 8.08
N GLY A 288 -5.82 19.42 8.87
CA GLY A 288 -5.17 20.17 9.95
C GLY A 288 -4.35 21.35 9.43
N ALA A 289 -3.65 21.18 8.32
CA ALA A 289 -2.91 22.27 7.68
C ALA A 289 -3.85 23.34 7.13
N ASN A 290 -4.94 22.95 6.47
CA ASN A 290 -5.96 23.88 5.95
C ASN A 290 -6.67 24.65 7.08
N ALA A 291 -6.80 24.04 8.25
CA ALA A 291 -7.34 24.69 9.45
C ALA A 291 -6.32 25.58 10.20
N GLY A 292 -5.07 25.66 9.71
CA GLY A 292 -4.00 26.46 10.33
C GLY A 292 -3.44 25.89 11.63
N VAL A 293 -3.64 24.58 11.89
CA VAL A 293 -3.12 23.92 13.10
C VAL A 293 -1.58 23.79 13.02
N TYR A 294 -1.04 23.55 11.82
CA TYR A 294 0.39 23.38 11.54
C TYR A 294 0.66 23.66 10.06
N GLU A 295 1.93 23.80 9.71
CA GLU A 295 2.38 23.90 8.32
C GLU A 295 2.44 22.50 7.69
N LEU A 296 1.92 22.36 6.45
CA LEU A 296 1.74 21.07 5.78
C LEU A 296 3.05 20.30 5.62
N LYS A 297 4.09 20.95 5.12
CA LYS A 297 5.41 20.32 4.90
C LYS A 297 5.97 19.79 6.21
N THR A 298 5.95 20.60 7.25
CA THR A 298 6.45 20.24 8.59
C THR A 298 5.77 19.00 9.12
N MET A 299 4.43 18.92 9.05
CA MET A 299 3.70 17.77 9.58
C MET A 299 3.85 16.51 8.69
N ALA A 300 3.95 16.68 7.37
CA ALA A 300 4.23 15.57 6.46
C ALA A 300 5.60 14.95 6.75
N PHE A 301 6.63 15.77 7.02
CA PHE A 301 7.95 15.30 7.44
C PHE A 301 7.89 14.59 8.80
N GLU A 302 7.33 15.23 9.83
CA GLU A 302 7.27 14.67 11.19
C GLU A 302 6.57 13.32 11.22
N THR A 303 5.44 13.18 10.52
CA THR A 303 4.71 11.91 10.42
C THR A 303 5.52 10.84 9.68
N SER A 304 6.19 11.18 8.57
CA SER A 304 7.01 10.23 7.82
C SER A 304 8.27 9.83 8.58
N GLU A 305 8.94 10.77 9.27
CA GLU A 305 10.08 10.48 10.14
C GLU A 305 9.71 9.58 11.32
N SER A 306 8.47 9.71 11.84
CA SER A 306 7.98 8.83 12.89
C SER A 306 7.86 7.37 12.42
N MET A 307 7.46 7.16 11.17
CA MET A 307 7.41 5.85 10.53
C MET A 307 8.82 5.26 10.33
N VAL A 308 9.76 6.07 9.83
CA VAL A 308 11.17 5.65 9.68
C VAL A 308 11.80 5.34 11.02
N ARG A 309 11.55 6.14 12.05
CA ARG A 309 12.01 5.90 13.43
C ARG A 309 11.47 4.58 13.98
N ALA A 310 10.23 4.22 13.64
CA ALA A 310 9.62 2.94 14.02
C ALA A 310 10.14 1.74 13.21
N GLY A 311 10.91 1.97 12.12
CA GLY A 311 11.58 0.91 11.36
C GLY A 311 11.22 0.85 9.87
N ALA A 312 10.32 1.69 9.37
CA ALA A 312 9.96 1.68 7.96
C ALA A 312 11.17 1.96 7.05
N THR A 313 11.27 1.20 5.98
CA THR A 313 12.20 1.40 4.86
C THR A 313 11.47 1.80 3.58
N LEU A 314 10.16 1.60 3.56
CA LEU A 314 9.26 1.91 2.45
C LEU A 314 7.97 2.50 3.02
N ILE A 315 7.55 3.65 2.50
CA ILE A 315 6.34 4.36 2.90
C ILE A 315 5.42 4.52 1.69
N LEU A 316 4.25 3.88 1.72
CA LEU A 316 3.21 4.17 0.76
C LEU A 316 2.50 5.45 1.21
N SER A 317 2.55 6.50 0.40
CA SER A 317 1.98 7.79 0.79
C SER A 317 1.45 8.59 -0.40
N TYR A 318 0.32 9.24 -0.19
CA TYR A 318 -0.25 10.20 -1.14
C TYR A 318 0.52 11.53 -1.16
N PHE A 319 1.41 11.79 -0.20
CA PHE A 319 2.34 12.92 -0.22
C PHE A 319 3.56 12.69 -1.12
N THR A 320 3.68 11.53 -1.78
CA THR A 320 4.85 11.24 -2.62
C THR A 320 5.15 12.37 -3.62
N PRO A 321 4.19 12.92 -4.40
CA PRO A 321 4.50 14.02 -5.31
C PRO A 321 5.13 15.24 -4.64
N GLN A 322 4.63 15.62 -3.46
CA GLN A 322 5.17 16.74 -2.69
C GLN A 322 6.57 16.43 -2.13
N PHE A 323 6.81 15.20 -1.65
CA PHE A 323 8.13 14.78 -1.18
C PHE A 323 9.19 14.81 -2.29
N LEU A 324 8.81 14.56 -3.55
CA LEU A 324 9.76 14.69 -4.67
C LEU A 324 10.32 16.11 -4.79
N ASP A 325 9.50 17.13 -4.47
CA ASP A 325 9.93 18.53 -4.48
C ASP A 325 10.61 18.92 -3.15
N TRP A 326 10.06 18.49 -2.02
CA TRP A 326 10.55 18.91 -0.70
C TRP A 326 11.92 18.33 -0.33
N LEU A 327 12.28 17.19 -0.88
CA LEU A 327 13.57 16.54 -0.62
C LEU A 327 14.70 17.06 -1.52
N ASP A 328 14.41 17.88 -2.53
CA ASP A 328 15.41 18.60 -3.33
C ASP A 328 15.70 20.01 -2.80
N ALA A 329 14.83 20.54 -1.93
CA ALA A 329 14.91 21.88 -1.34
C ALA A 329 15.67 21.85 0.00
#